data_0f7901f24f5bf48037ac94226b1fdbcd
#
_entry.id   0f7901f24f5bf48037ac94226b1fdbcd
#
_cell.length_a   1.000
_cell.length_b   1.000
_cell.length_c   1.000
_cell.angle_alpha   90.00
_cell.angle_beta   90.00
_cell.angle_gamma   90.00
#
_symmetry.space_group_name_H-M   'P 1'
#
loop_
_entity.id
_entity.type
_entity.pdbx_description
1 polymer ?
#
loop_
_entity_poly.entity_id
_entity_poly.type
_entity_poly.pdbx_seq_one_letter_code
_entity_poly.pdbx_strand_id
1 'polypeptide(L)'
;MNYILDKLSSNPRVTIITVCFNSEKTIKYTIESVLSQDYKNIEYIVVDADSSDETQNIIKQFEEKISLFICEKDNGIYDGMNKGINNSTGEIIGILNSDDIYSSDKVISQVVSRLKITNASTLYADLVFVKKDNLNKVMRYWKSGQFSIKKLKKGWMLPHPTLFVRKEVYERFGLYNYEFKKSSDYEMVLRTLYKNNLTTTYLPKIIVKMRLGGVSNKNIINRFLANKEDFSAWRCNLPYSPFMIRFVKPFAKIFQFFSRPKQKDYLN
;
A
#
# COMPACT_ATOMS: atom_id res chain seq x y z
N MET A 1 23.34 9.45 8.71
CA MET A 1 22.94 10.73 8.10
C MET A 1 21.41 10.81 8.18
N ASN A 2 20.85 11.80 8.89
CA ASN A 2 19.40 12.01 8.85
C ASN A 2 19.10 12.75 7.54
N TYR A 3 18.38 12.10 6.62
CA TYR A 3 17.92 12.74 5.40
C TYR A 3 16.80 13.72 5.74
N ILE A 4 17.07 14.99 5.52
CA ILE A 4 16.05 16.04 5.62
C ILE A 4 15.39 16.12 4.24
N LEU A 5 14.13 15.79 4.18
CA LEU A 5 13.31 15.98 2.98
C LEU A 5 12.85 17.45 2.91
N ASP A 6 12.68 17.96 1.72
CA ASP A 6 12.09 19.28 1.53
C ASP A 6 10.67 19.33 2.13
N LYS A 7 10.19 20.52 2.48
CA LYS A 7 8.80 20.64 2.92
C LYS A 7 7.87 20.39 1.73
N LEU A 8 6.76 19.71 2.00
CA LEU A 8 5.69 19.57 1.01
C LEU A 8 5.15 20.96 0.64
N SER A 9 4.72 21.11 -0.61
CA SER A 9 4.07 22.32 -1.09
C SER A 9 2.81 22.64 -0.27
N SER A 10 2.27 23.85 -0.44
CA SER A 10 1.03 24.26 0.27
C SER A 10 -0.15 23.38 -0.09
N ASN A 11 -0.22 22.89 -1.34
CA ASN A 11 -1.25 21.99 -1.87
C ASN A 11 -0.59 20.85 -2.66
N PRO A 12 0.07 19.87 -1.97
CA PRO A 12 0.87 18.85 -2.63
C PRO A 12 0.00 17.97 -3.54
N ARG A 13 0.47 17.73 -4.77
CA ARG A 13 -0.19 16.75 -5.64
C ARG A 13 0.01 15.34 -5.07
N VAL A 14 -1.08 14.58 -5.00
CA VAL A 14 -1.06 13.18 -4.57
C VAL A 14 -1.32 12.29 -5.77
N THR A 15 -0.38 11.43 -6.12
CA THR A 15 -0.61 10.38 -7.12
C THR A 15 -1.16 9.14 -6.43
N ILE A 16 -2.32 8.66 -6.90
CA ILE A 16 -2.85 7.35 -6.54
C ILE A 16 -2.65 6.43 -7.74
N ILE A 17 -2.04 5.27 -7.48
CA ILE A 17 -1.78 4.25 -8.49
C ILE A 17 -2.63 3.03 -8.19
N THR A 18 -3.42 2.59 -9.15
CA THR A 18 -4.12 1.31 -9.09
C THR A 18 -3.53 0.38 -10.13
N VAL A 19 -3.04 -0.78 -9.68
CA VAL A 19 -2.58 -1.88 -10.54
C VAL A 19 -3.65 -2.94 -10.63
N CYS A 20 -3.93 -3.46 -11.85
CA CYS A 20 -4.98 -4.44 -12.06
C CYS A 20 -4.57 -5.50 -13.10
N PHE A 21 -5.14 -6.69 -12.92
CA PHE A 21 -5.13 -7.79 -13.88
C PHE A 21 -6.36 -8.65 -13.65
N ASN A 22 -7.22 -8.79 -14.67
CA ASN A 22 -8.47 -9.55 -14.63
C ASN A 22 -9.31 -9.21 -13.37
N SER A 23 -9.65 -7.94 -13.23
CA SER A 23 -10.27 -7.35 -12.04
C SER A 23 -11.70 -6.84 -12.29
N GLU A 24 -12.41 -7.35 -13.31
CA GLU A 24 -13.74 -6.90 -13.73
C GLU A 24 -14.76 -6.77 -12.60
N LYS A 25 -14.66 -7.64 -11.56
CA LYS A 25 -15.59 -7.69 -10.44
C LYS A 25 -15.36 -6.61 -9.38
N THR A 26 -14.20 -5.96 -9.39
CA THR A 26 -13.78 -5.10 -8.28
C THR A 26 -13.29 -3.73 -8.69
N ILE A 27 -12.66 -3.61 -9.87
CA ILE A 27 -11.98 -2.38 -10.32
C ILE A 27 -12.89 -1.15 -10.30
N LYS A 28 -14.16 -1.27 -10.65
CA LYS A 28 -15.13 -0.18 -10.60
C LYS A 28 -15.21 0.47 -9.21
N TYR A 29 -15.33 -0.35 -8.17
CA TYR A 29 -15.43 0.14 -6.78
C TYR A 29 -14.14 0.83 -6.33
N THR A 30 -12.99 0.32 -6.77
CA THR A 30 -11.69 0.94 -6.48
C THR A 30 -11.61 2.32 -7.12
N ILE A 31 -11.92 2.44 -8.41
CA ILE A 31 -11.92 3.70 -9.15
C ILE A 31 -12.88 4.70 -8.49
N GLU A 32 -14.12 4.31 -8.22
CA GLU A 32 -15.11 5.16 -7.57
C GLU A 32 -14.63 5.67 -6.20
N SER A 33 -13.94 4.82 -5.41
CA SER A 33 -13.42 5.20 -4.10
C SER A 33 -12.29 6.23 -4.16
N VAL A 34 -11.51 6.24 -5.24
CA VAL A 34 -10.47 7.25 -5.49
C VAL A 34 -11.11 8.55 -5.99
N LEU A 35 -12.03 8.46 -6.94
CA LEU A 35 -12.68 9.62 -7.55
C LEU A 35 -13.62 10.37 -6.58
N SER A 36 -14.10 9.70 -5.53
CA SER A 36 -14.95 10.31 -4.50
C SER A 36 -14.18 11.08 -3.43
N GLN A 37 -12.85 11.13 -3.47
CA GLN A 37 -12.06 11.81 -2.45
C GLN A 37 -12.30 13.33 -2.44
N ASP A 38 -12.35 13.91 -1.24
CA ASP A 38 -12.57 15.35 -1.02
C ASP A 38 -11.36 16.21 -1.44
N TYR A 39 -10.16 15.63 -1.47
CA TYR A 39 -8.93 16.28 -1.89
C TYR A 39 -8.91 16.47 -3.42
N LYS A 40 -8.66 17.70 -3.90
CA LYS A 40 -8.82 18.03 -5.33
C LYS A 40 -7.55 17.84 -6.17
N ASN A 41 -6.36 17.92 -5.56
CA ASN A 41 -5.10 17.82 -6.29
C ASN A 41 -4.61 16.36 -6.35
N ILE A 42 -5.46 15.49 -6.91
CA ILE A 42 -5.16 14.06 -7.13
C ILE A 42 -4.80 13.84 -8.60
N GLU A 43 -3.70 13.14 -8.82
CA GLU A 43 -3.35 12.47 -10.07
C GLU A 43 -3.70 10.99 -9.93
N TYR A 44 -4.60 10.50 -10.75
CA TYR A 44 -5.01 9.10 -10.70
C TYR A 44 -4.45 8.32 -11.89
N ILE A 45 -3.59 7.34 -11.62
CA ILE A 45 -2.95 6.48 -12.63
C ILE A 45 -3.49 5.06 -12.46
N VAL A 46 -3.97 4.47 -13.55
CA VAL A 46 -4.37 3.06 -13.60
C VAL A 46 -3.43 2.31 -14.52
N VAL A 47 -2.87 1.20 -14.03
CA VAL A 47 -1.97 0.32 -14.78
C VAL A 47 -2.60 -1.05 -14.89
N ASP A 48 -2.98 -1.44 -16.09
CA ASP A 48 -3.56 -2.73 -16.42
C ASP A 48 -2.52 -3.64 -17.09
N ALA A 49 -2.35 -4.84 -16.55
CA ALA A 49 -1.38 -5.83 -17.03
C ALA A 49 -1.89 -6.60 -18.26
N ASP A 50 -2.55 -5.92 -19.20
CA ASP A 50 -3.17 -6.50 -20.42
C ASP A 50 -4.25 -7.53 -20.05
N SER A 51 -5.26 -7.08 -19.28
CA SER A 51 -6.40 -7.90 -18.87
C SER A 51 -7.20 -8.40 -20.08
N SER A 52 -7.68 -9.64 -19.97
CA SER A 52 -8.48 -10.30 -21.01
C SER A 52 -9.99 -10.39 -20.71
N ASP A 53 -10.40 -9.92 -19.52
CA ASP A 53 -11.79 -9.81 -19.09
C ASP A 53 -12.32 -8.37 -19.31
N GLU A 54 -13.47 -8.04 -18.74
CA GLU A 54 -14.10 -6.70 -18.89
C GLU A 54 -13.37 -5.57 -18.16
N THR A 55 -12.21 -5.83 -17.52
CA THR A 55 -11.47 -4.82 -16.75
C THR A 55 -11.20 -3.56 -17.55
N GLN A 56 -10.65 -3.70 -18.77
CA GLN A 56 -10.31 -2.55 -19.63
C GLN A 56 -11.55 -1.75 -20.03
N ASN A 57 -12.65 -2.44 -20.39
CA ASN A 57 -13.90 -1.79 -20.78
C ASN A 57 -14.51 -1.00 -19.59
N ILE A 58 -14.37 -1.52 -18.37
CA ILE A 58 -14.81 -0.80 -17.18
C ILE A 58 -13.96 0.44 -16.93
N ILE A 59 -12.62 0.35 -17.06
CA ILE A 59 -11.71 1.48 -16.86
C ILE A 59 -12.01 2.60 -17.87
N LYS A 60 -12.25 2.28 -19.12
CA LYS A 60 -12.61 3.24 -20.19
C LYS A 60 -13.85 4.07 -19.88
N GLN A 61 -14.79 3.56 -19.07
CA GLN A 61 -15.96 4.34 -18.63
C GLN A 61 -15.59 5.53 -17.71
N PHE A 62 -14.36 5.54 -17.17
CA PHE A 62 -13.85 6.59 -16.30
C PHE A 62 -12.68 7.36 -16.92
N GLU A 63 -12.40 7.18 -18.21
CA GLU A 63 -11.21 7.70 -18.90
C GLU A 63 -11.02 9.21 -18.69
N GLU A 64 -12.09 10.01 -18.79
CA GLU A 64 -12.04 11.46 -18.58
C GLU A 64 -11.63 11.89 -17.14
N LYS A 65 -11.71 10.97 -16.18
CA LYS A 65 -11.41 11.23 -14.75
C LYS A 65 -10.11 10.58 -14.30
N ILE A 66 -9.50 9.74 -15.14
CA ILE A 66 -8.22 9.09 -14.91
C ILE A 66 -7.14 9.92 -15.60
N SER A 67 -6.11 10.32 -14.83
CA SER A 67 -5.02 11.15 -15.36
C SER A 67 -4.16 10.42 -16.39
N LEU A 68 -3.96 9.11 -16.19
CA LEU A 68 -3.20 8.26 -17.10
C LEU A 68 -3.67 6.81 -16.99
N PHE A 69 -3.97 6.20 -18.13
CA PHE A 69 -4.25 4.77 -18.23
C PHE A 69 -3.13 4.09 -19.03
N ILE A 70 -2.43 3.15 -18.41
CA ILE A 70 -1.37 2.32 -19.03
C ILE A 70 -1.92 0.91 -19.16
N CYS A 71 -1.94 0.37 -20.37
CA CYS A 71 -2.38 -1.01 -20.64
C CYS A 71 -1.27 -1.74 -21.39
N GLU A 72 -0.53 -2.57 -20.70
CA GLU A 72 0.56 -3.36 -21.27
C GLU A 72 0.95 -4.50 -20.32
N LYS A 73 1.47 -5.59 -20.87
CA LYS A 73 1.97 -6.72 -20.08
C LYS A 73 3.01 -6.28 -19.04
N ASP A 74 2.96 -6.89 -17.88
CA ASP A 74 3.93 -6.68 -16.82
C ASP A 74 4.57 -8.01 -16.33
N ASN A 75 5.65 -7.87 -15.55
CA ASN A 75 6.36 -8.97 -14.91
C ASN A 75 5.81 -9.28 -13.50
N GLY A 76 4.59 -8.87 -13.20
CA GLY A 76 3.89 -9.01 -11.92
C GLY A 76 3.60 -7.67 -11.26
N ILE A 77 2.80 -7.71 -10.20
CA ILE A 77 2.20 -6.54 -9.54
C ILE A 77 3.19 -5.40 -9.23
N TYR A 78 4.41 -5.72 -8.81
CA TYR A 78 5.43 -4.72 -8.47
C TYR A 78 6.01 -4.03 -9.71
N ASP A 79 6.06 -4.70 -10.86
CA ASP A 79 6.41 -4.08 -12.13
C ASP A 79 5.33 -3.08 -12.55
N GLY A 80 4.06 -3.46 -12.46
CA GLY A 80 2.94 -2.55 -12.67
C GLY A 80 2.97 -1.33 -11.73
N MET A 81 3.27 -1.53 -10.43
CA MET A 81 3.46 -0.44 -9.47
C MET A 81 4.59 0.50 -9.90
N ASN A 82 5.73 -0.04 -10.34
CA ASN A 82 6.87 0.73 -10.80
C ASN A 82 6.55 1.55 -12.06
N LYS A 83 5.78 1.00 -13.01
CA LYS A 83 5.30 1.74 -14.18
C LYS A 83 4.46 2.95 -13.75
N GLY A 84 3.55 2.75 -12.80
CA GLY A 84 2.76 3.84 -12.23
C GLY A 84 3.62 4.90 -11.52
N ILE A 85 4.61 4.50 -10.71
CA ILE A 85 5.51 5.41 -9.99
C ILE A 85 6.36 6.23 -10.98
N ASN A 86 6.91 5.58 -12.02
CA ASN A 86 7.74 6.26 -13.02
C ASN A 86 6.97 7.33 -13.81
N ASN A 87 5.67 7.13 -13.99
CA ASN A 87 4.79 8.08 -14.68
C ASN A 87 4.11 9.08 -13.74
N SER A 88 4.33 8.99 -12.43
CA SER A 88 3.72 9.88 -11.44
C SER A 88 4.38 11.24 -11.41
N THR A 89 3.59 12.30 -11.16
CA THR A 89 4.09 13.67 -10.99
C THR A 89 3.85 14.21 -9.57
N GLY A 90 3.07 13.50 -8.74
CA GLY A 90 2.72 13.93 -7.40
C GLY A 90 3.87 13.87 -6.41
N GLU A 91 3.86 14.78 -5.43
CA GLU A 91 4.83 14.81 -4.33
C GLU A 91 4.65 13.63 -3.35
N ILE A 92 3.43 13.08 -3.30
CA ILE A 92 3.05 11.95 -2.45
C ILE A 92 2.47 10.87 -3.35
N ILE A 93 2.88 9.63 -3.15
CA ILE A 93 2.39 8.47 -3.92
C ILE A 93 1.73 7.49 -2.98
N GLY A 94 0.50 7.10 -3.28
CA GLY A 94 -0.24 6.01 -2.66
C GLY A 94 -0.58 4.93 -3.69
N ILE A 95 -0.56 3.66 -3.26
CA ILE A 95 -0.92 2.52 -4.12
C ILE A 95 -2.16 1.86 -3.53
N LEU A 96 -3.20 1.73 -4.35
CA LEU A 96 -4.45 1.06 -3.99
C LEU A 96 -4.71 -0.07 -4.99
N ASN A 97 -4.71 -1.32 -4.53
CA ASN A 97 -4.94 -2.46 -5.41
C ASN A 97 -6.36 -2.48 -5.96
N SER A 98 -6.56 -3.12 -7.11
CA SER A 98 -7.84 -3.16 -7.85
C SER A 98 -9.00 -3.86 -7.14
N ASP A 99 -8.76 -4.51 -6.01
CA ASP A 99 -9.78 -5.16 -5.16
C ASP A 99 -9.98 -4.45 -3.81
N ASP A 100 -9.22 -3.38 -3.54
CA ASP A 100 -9.29 -2.57 -2.32
C ASP A 100 -10.04 -1.26 -2.56
N ILE A 101 -10.56 -0.66 -1.49
CA ILE A 101 -11.20 0.66 -1.55
C ILE A 101 -10.78 1.53 -0.36
N TYR A 102 -10.76 2.84 -0.55
CA TYR A 102 -10.67 3.77 0.57
C TYR A 102 -11.91 3.68 1.46
N SER A 103 -11.73 3.86 2.77
CA SER A 103 -12.80 3.68 3.76
C SER A 103 -13.77 4.85 3.83
N SER A 104 -13.37 6.04 3.37
CA SER A 104 -14.18 7.27 3.28
C SER A 104 -13.61 8.21 2.21
N ASP A 105 -14.35 9.26 1.91
CA ASP A 105 -13.96 10.34 1.01
C ASP A 105 -12.88 11.28 1.57
N LYS A 106 -12.55 11.20 2.87
CA LYS A 106 -11.59 12.07 3.56
C LYS A 106 -10.20 11.48 3.71
N VAL A 107 -9.90 10.33 3.09
CA VAL A 107 -8.64 9.62 3.30
C VAL A 107 -7.47 10.48 2.84
N ILE A 108 -7.52 11.01 1.62
CA ILE A 108 -6.38 11.74 1.03
C ILE A 108 -6.13 13.07 1.76
N SER A 109 -7.16 13.82 2.09
CA SER A 109 -7.02 15.05 2.87
C SER A 109 -6.38 14.82 4.24
N GLN A 110 -6.74 13.74 4.93
CA GLN A 110 -6.15 13.36 6.23
C GLN A 110 -4.69 12.90 6.09
N VAL A 111 -4.35 12.15 5.04
CA VAL A 111 -2.97 11.76 4.73
C VAL A 111 -2.11 12.99 4.49
N VAL A 112 -2.55 13.90 3.62
CA VAL A 112 -1.84 15.15 3.32
C VAL A 112 -1.64 15.98 4.58
N SER A 113 -2.70 16.20 5.35
CA SER A 113 -2.65 16.97 6.60
C SER A 113 -1.61 16.37 7.57
N ARG A 114 -1.63 15.04 7.76
CA ARG A 114 -0.70 14.36 8.66
C ARG A 114 0.74 14.44 8.19
N LEU A 115 1.01 14.25 6.89
CA LEU A 115 2.35 14.38 6.32
C LEU A 115 2.88 15.82 6.42
N LYS A 116 2.05 16.83 6.19
CA LYS A 116 2.45 18.25 6.37
C LYS A 116 2.83 18.57 7.81
N ILE A 117 2.06 18.08 8.79
CA ILE A 117 2.35 18.32 10.22
C ILE A 117 3.65 17.65 10.65
N THR A 118 3.90 16.42 10.21
CA THR A 118 5.03 15.63 10.70
C THR A 118 6.28 15.75 9.85
N ASN A 119 6.16 16.24 8.62
CA ASN A 119 7.20 16.23 7.58
C ASN A 119 7.89 14.87 7.42
N ALA A 120 7.14 13.79 7.65
CA ALA A 120 7.68 12.43 7.54
C ALA A 120 7.86 12.02 6.07
N SER A 121 8.80 11.11 5.84
CA SER A 121 9.10 10.54 4.51
C SER A 121 7.98 9.63 4.02
N THR A 122 7.30 8.96 4.95
CA THR A 122 6.21 8.04 4.68
C THR A 122 5.11 8.16 5.72
N LEU A 123 3.91 7.72 5.34
CA LEU A 123 2.76 7.57 6.23
C LEU A 123 2.15 6.18 6.03
N TYR A 124 1.70 5.57 7.10
CA TYR A 124 0.84 4.39 7.07
C TYR A 124 -0.29 4.51 8.09
N ALA A 125 -1.30 3.67 7.93
CA ALA A 125 -2.50 3.72 8.76
C ALA A 125 -3.01 2.31 9.08
N ASP A 126 -4.23 2.19 9.59
CA ASP A 126 -4.92 0.94 9.83
C ASP A 126 -5.75 0.51 8.60
N LEU A 127 -6.04 -0.78 8.50
CA LEU A 127 -7.00 -1.30 7.53
C LEU A 127 -7.92 -2.37 8.14
N VAL A 128 -9.02 -2.62 7.48
CA VAL A 128 -9.89 -3.75 7.77
C VAL A 128 -9.97 -4.69 6.57
N PHE A 129 -10.00 -5.99 6.87
CA PHE A 129 -10.40 -6.98 5.88
C PHE A 129 -11.91 -7.14 5.90
N VAL A 130 -12.52 -7.03 4.73
CA VAL A 130 -13.97 -7.15 4.55
C VAL A 130 -14.33 -8.40 3.74
N LYS A 131 -15.57 -8.86 3.87
CA LYS A 131 -16.07 -9.97 3.07
C LYS A 131 -16.09 -9.57 1.59
N LYS A 132 -15.72 -10.51 0.69
CA LYS A 132 -15.55 -10.26 -0.74
C LYS A 132 -16.78 -9.61 -1.38
N ASP A 133 -17.96 -10.07 -1.00
CA ASP A 133 -19.28 -9.67 -1.51
C ASP A 133 -20.01 -8.66 -0.61
N ASN A 134 -19.42 -8.24 0.53
CA ASN A 134 -20.03 -7.29 1.46
C ASN A 134 -18.97 -6.42 2.15
N LEU A 135 -18.77 -5.20 1.62
CA LEU A 135 -17.79 -4.22 2.10
C LEU A 135 -18.07 -3.67 3.52
N ASN A 136 -19.27 -3.92 4.05
CA ASN A 136 -19.65 -3.50 5.40
C ASN A 136 -19.40 -4.60 6.44
N LYS A 137 -19.17 -5.86 6.01
CA LYS A 137 -18.89 -6.97 6.91
C LYS A 137 -17.39 -7.09 7.18
N VAL A 138 -16.95 -6.51 8.31
CA VAL A 138 -15.56 -6.62 8.76
C VAL A 138 -15.28 -8.01 9.29
N MET A 139 -14.26 -8.65 8.73
CA MET A 139 -13.80 -10.00 9.11
C MET A 139 -12.57 -9.97 10.00
N ARG A 140 -11.68 -8.98 9.80
CA ARG A 140 -10.43 -8.84 10.54
C ARG A 140 -10.01 -7.39 10.58
N TYR A 141 -9.48 -6.93 11.72
CA TYR A 141 -8.94 -5.58 11.88
C TYR A 141 -7.41 -5.63 12.02
N TRP A 142 -6.72 -4.97 11.09
CA TRP A 142 -5.28 -4.77 11.19
C TRP A 142 -4.99 -3.41 11.80
N LYS A 143 -4.95 -3.37 13.12
CA LYS A 143 -4.49 -2.21 13.87
C LYS A 143 -2.97 -2.20 13.87
N SER A 144 -2.37 -1.23 13.19
CA SER A 144 -0.92 -1.17 12.94
C SER A 144 -0.15 -0.72 14.18
N GLY A 145 -0.63 0.33 14.83
CA GLY A 145 0.06 0.96 15.94
C GLY A 145 1.35 1.69 15.52
N GLN A 146 2.04 2.29 16.47
CA GLN A 146 3.26 3.06 16.22
C GLN A 146 4.40 2.20 15.67
N PHE A 147 5.14 2.75 14.71
CA PHE A 147 6.34 2.14 14.15
C PHE A 147 7.42 1.96 15.23
N SER A 148 8.12 0.86 15.13
CA SER A 148 9.30 0.60 15.96
C SER A 148 10.21 -0.39 15.23
N ILE A 149 11.49 -0.05 15.13
CA ILE A 149 12.52 -0.95 14.60
C ILE A 149 12.55 -2.27 15.39
N LYS A 150 12.32 -2.23 16.72
CA LYS A 150 12.23 -3.44 17.56
C LYS A 150 11.09 -4.36 17.14
N LYS A 151 9.92 -3.79 16.76
CA LYS A 151 8.78 -4.56 16.25
C LYS A 151 9.09 -5.14 14.86
N LEU A 152 9.71 -4.36 13.98
CA LEU A 152 10.10 -4.80 12.64
C LEU A 152 11.05 -6.00 12.72
N LYS A 153 12.06 -5.95 13.61
CA LYS A 153 12.96 -7.08 13.91
C LYS A 153 12.24 -8.33 14.41
N LYS A 154 11.05 -8.19 14.97
CA LYS A 154 10.19 -9.31 15.41
C LYS A 154 9.17 -9.73 14.36
N GLY A 155 9.32 -9.28 13.10
CA GLY A 155 8.43 -9.67 11.99
C GLY A 155 7.13 -8.86 11.90
N TRP A 156 6.97 -7.78 12.68
CA TRP A 156 5.88 -6.84 12.45
C TRP A 156 6.11 -6.11 11.11
N MET A 157 5.02 -5.83 10.43
CA MET A 157 5.00 -5.08 9.18
C MET A 157 3.85 -4.09 9.21
N LEU A 158 4.05 -2.92 8.64
CA LEU A 158 2.97 -1.98 8.35
C LEU A 158 2.09 -2.54 7.21
N PRO A 159 0.78 -2.19 7.15
CA PRO A 159 -0.09 -2.63 6.06
C PRO A 159 0.21 -1.83 4.80
N HIS A 160 0.84 -2.49 3.83
CA HIS A 160 1.25 -1.88 2.57
C HIS A 160 0.13 -1.13 1.82
N PRO A 161 -1.14 -1.60 1.76
CA PRO A 161 -2.21 -0.85 1.09
C PRO A 161 -2.53 0.52 1.71
N THR A 162 -2.02 0.79 2.92
CA THR A 162 -2.18 2.08 3.59
C THR A 162 -0.94 2.96 3.54
N LEU A 163 0.11 2.50 2.83
CA LEU A 163 1.39 3.19 2.77
C LEU A 163 1.35 4.31 1.72
N PHE A 164 1.63 5.52 2.17
CA PHE A 164 1.90 6.68 1.34
C PHE A 164 3.38 7.05 1.48
N VAL A 165 4.02 7.33 0.36
CA VAL A 165 5.46 7.56 0.27
C VAL A 165 5.70 8.85 -0.48
N ARG A 166 6.60 9.71 -0.02
CA ARG A 166 7.02 10.88 -0.79
C ARG A 166 7.79 10.44 -2.02
N LYS A 167 7.51 11.04 -3.17
CA LYS A 167 8.11 10.66 -4.46
C LYS A 167 9.64 10.64 -4.41
N GLU A 168 10.26 11.61 -3.76
CA GLU A 168 11.72 11.69 -3.60
C GLU A 168 12.33 10.48 -2.88
N VAL A 169 11.53 9.71 -2.10
CA VAL A 169 12.01 8.46 -1.50
C VAL A 169 12.24 7.40 -2.58
N TYR A 170 11.34 7.28 -3.55
CA TYR A 170 11.52 6.38 -4.69
C TYR A 170 12.69 6.82 -5.57
N GLU A 171 12.82 8.11 -5.82
CA GLU A 171 13.91 8.67 -6.64
C GLU A 171 15.28 8.42 -6.02
N ARG A 172 15.41 8.53 -4.70
CA ARG A 172 16.70 8.40 -3.98
C ARG A 172 17.04 6.98 -3.58
N PHE A 173 16.05 6.20 -3.19
CA PHE A 173 16.26 4.86 -2.62
C PHE A 173 15.79 3.72 -3.53
N GLY A 174 15.25 4.06 -4.70
CA GLY A 174 14.83 3.12 -5.73
C GLY A 174 13.40 2.61 -5.56
N LEU A 175 12.89 2.05 -6.63
CA LEU A 175 11.54 1.50 -6.81
C LEU A 175 11.37 0.15 -6.09
N TYR A 176 10.23 -0.48 -6.27
CA TYR A 176 10.04 -1.87 -5.83
C TYR A 176 10.96 -2.81 -6.61
N ASN A 177 11.64 -3.70 -5.90
CA ASN A 177 12.43 -4.75 -6.54
C ASN A 177 11.50 -5.91 -6.96
N TYR A 178 11.08 -5.96 -8.22
CA TYR A 178 10.14 -6.97 -8.73
C TYR A 178 10.74 -8.38 -8.87
N GLU A 179 12.02 -8.58 -8.55
CA GLU A 179 12.59 -9.92 -8.36
C GLU A 179 11.98 -10.61 -7.12
N PHE A 180 11.57 -9.83 -6.12
CA PHE A 180 10.78 -10.32 -4.98
C PHE A 180 9.30 -10.39 -5.37
N LYS A 181 8.86 -11.53 -5.90
CA LYS A 181 7.49 -11.70 -6.43
C LYS A 181 6.38 -11.58 -5.38
N LYS A 182 6.69 -11.79 -4.09
CA LYS A 182 5.73 -11.83 -2.98
C LYS A 182 6.02 -10.86 -1.85
N SER A 183 7.20 -10.29 -1.77
CA SER A 183 7.67 -9.54 -0.60
C SER A 183 8.48 -8.28 -0.95
N SER A 184 8.31 -7.72 -2.15
CA SER A 184 8.98 -6.49 -2.55
C SER A 184 8.54 -5.29 -1.70
N ASP A 185 7.29 -5.28 -1.23
CA ASP A 185 6.77 -4.32 -0.26
C ASP A 185 7.53 -4.39 1.07
N TYR A 186 7.82 -5.60 1.53
CA TYR A 186 8.61 -5.81 2.74
C TYR A 186 10.06 -5.39 2.55
N GLU A 187 10.67 -5.75 1.42
CA GLU A 187 12.02 -5.31 1.04
C GLU A 187 12.12 -3.78 1.04
N MET A 188 11.19 -3.10 0.42
CA MET A 188 11.13 -1.64 0.35
C MET A 188 11.06 -1.01 1.75
N VAL A 189 10.23 -1.54 2.64
CA VAL A 189 10.14 -1.06 4.03
C VAL A 189 11.47 -1.28 4.78
N LEU A 190 12.13 -2.42 4.61
CA LEU A 190 13.44 -2.67 5.21
C LEU A 190 14.49 -1.71 4.68
N ARG A 191 14.54 -1.50 3.38
CA ARG A 191 15.48 -0.61 2.71
C ARG A 191 15.30 0.84 3.14
N THR A 192 14.08 1.31 3.20
CA THR A 192 13.78 2.72 3.50
C THR A 192 13.77 3.01 4.99
N LEU A 193 12.93 2.31 5.77
CA LEU A 193 12.71 2.66 7.18
C LEU A 193 13.73 2.05 8.14
N TYR A 194 14.33 0.90 7.78
CA TYR A 194 15.32 0.28 8.66
C TYR A 194 16.75 0.62 8.26
N LYS A 195 17.15 0.31 7.01
CA LYS A 195 18.53 0.51 6.54
C LYS A 195 18.89 1.99 6.43
N ASN A 196 18.01 2.79 5.86
CA ASN A 196 18.22 4.22 5.60
C ASN A 196 17.58 5.13 6.66
N ASN A 197 16.94 4.54 7.69
CA ASN A 197 16.36 5.24 8.84
C ASN A 197 15.46 6.44 8.47
N LEU A 198 14.66 6.29 7.39
CA LEU A 198 13.71 7.32 7.01
C LEU A 198 12.60 7.46 8.04
N THR A 199 12.06 8.65 8.14
CA THR A 199 10.97 8.94 9.06
C THR A 199 9.65 8.38 8.53
N THR A 200 8.83 7.84 9.43
CA THR A 200 7.46 7.41 9.12
C THR A 200 6.49 7.91 10.18
N THR A 201 5.27 8.25 9.76
CA THR A 201 4.21 8.66 10.67
C THR A 201 3.03 7.70 10.60
N TYR A 202 2.41 7.44 11.74
CA TYR A 202 1.23 6.60 11.85
C TYR A 202 -0.04 7.46 11.97
N LEU A 203 -1.01 7.21 11.10
CA LEU A 203 -2.36 7.76 11.19
C LEU A 203 -3.25 6.69 11.85
N PRO A 204 -3.70 6.89 13.12
CA PRO A 204 -4.47 5.88 13.85
C PRO A 204 -5.94 5.84 13.41
N LYS A 205 -6.16 5.63 12.11
CA LYS A 205 -7.45 5.56 11.43
C LYS A 205 -7.46 4.43 10.41
N ILE A 206 -8.62 3.83 10.20
CA ILE A 206 -8.86 2.89 9.13
C ILE A 206 -9.03 3.70 7.85
N ILE A 207 -8.13 3.51 6.89
CA ILE A 207 -8.17 4.23 5.61
C ILE A 207 -8.45 3.30 4.42
N VAL A 208 -8.25 1.99 4.57
CA VAL A 208 -8.49 1.01 3.50
C VAL A 208 -9.39 -0.12 4.00
N LYS A 209 -10.35 -0.51 3.17
CA LYS A 209 -11.10 -1.76 3.26
C LYS A 209 -10.55 -2.73 2.21
N MET A 210 -9.86 -3.77 2.68
CA MET A 210 -9.25 -4.79 1.85
C MET A 210 -10.18 -6.01 1.73
N ARG A 211 -10.47 -6.45 0.50
CA ARG A 211 -11.31 -7.65 0.30
C ARG A 211 -10.54 -8.92 0.67
N LEU A 212 -11.23 -9.86 1.35
CA LEU A 212 -10.66 -11.18 1.58
C LEU A 212 -10.62 -11.99 0.27
N GLY A 213 -9.54 -12.74 0.07
CA GLY A 213 -9.41 -13.67 -1.06
C GLY A 213 -8.51 -13.19 -2.20
N GLY A 214 -7.80 -12.08 -2.03
CA GLY A 214 -6.76 -11.63 -2.97
C GLY A 214 -5.66 -12.68 -3.20
N VAL A 215 -4.91 -12.51 -4.30
CA VAL A 215 -3.91 -13.48 -4.83
C VAL A 215 -2.89 -13.91 -3.79
N SER A 216 -2.46 -13.02 -2.90
CA SER A 216 -1.44 -13.29 -1.87
C SER A 216 -1.89 -14.26 -0.76
N ASN A 217 -3.20 -14.46 -0.58
CA ASN A 217 -3.75 -15.27 0.51
C ASN A 217 -4.29 -16.65 0.08
N LYS A 218 -4.26 -16.98 -1.21
CA LYS A 218 -4.95 -18.16 -1.77
C LYS A 218 -4.33 -19.52 -1.40
N ASN A 219 -3.02 -19.63 -1.12
CA ASN A 219 -2.37 -20.93 -0.91
C ASN A 219 -1.29 -20.91 0.19
N ILE A 220 -1.17 -22.05 0.93
CA ILE A 220 -0.11 -22.28 1.92
C ILE A 220 1.27 -22.18 1.28
N ILE A 221 1.44 -22.64 0.03
CA ILE A 221 2.68 -22.55 -0.75
C ILE A 221 3.09 -21.07 -0.95
N ASN A 222 2.15 -20.20 -1.29
CA ASN A 222 2.43 -18.77 -1.45
C ASN A 222 2.93 -18.13 -0.14
N ARG A 223 2.42 -18.57 1.01
CA ARG A 223 2.89 -18.09 2.33
C ARG A 223 4.31 -18.58 2.64
N PHE A 224 4.64 -19.80 2.25
CA PHE A 224 6.00 -20.34 2.43
C PHE A 224 7.01 -19.60 1.54
N LEU A 225 6.65 -19.35 0.28
CA LEU A 225 7.49 -18.58 -0.65
C LEU A 225 7.69 -17.14 -0.17
N ALA A 226 6.63 -16.49 0.28
CA ALA A 226 6.72 -15.15 0.87
C ALA A 226 7.66 -15.12 2.09
N ASN A 227 7.62 -16.12 2.97
CA ASN A 227 8.53 -16.22 4.12
C ASN A 227 10.00 -16.39 3.68
N LYS A 228 10.25 -17.12 2.59
CA LYS A 228 11.60 -17.29 2.02
C LYS A 228 12.11 -15.96 1.44
N GLU A 229 11.26 -15.25 0.70
CA GLU A 229 11.59 -13.94 0.16
C GLU A 229 11.79 -12.90 1.27
N ASP A 230 10.96 -12.89 2.32
CA ASP A 230 11.15 -12.03 3.49
C ASP A 230 12.54 -12.20 4.11
N PHE A 231 13.03 -13.44 4.20
CA PHE A 231 14.35 -13.74 4.70
C PHE A 231 15.44 -13.22 3.75
N SER A 232 15.25 -13.38 2.44
CA SER A 232 16.16 -12.83 1.42
C SER A 232 16.20 -11.31 1.47
N ALA A 233 15.05 -10.65 1.64
CA ALA A 233 14.96 -9.19 1.79
C ALA A 233 15.78 -8.67 2.99
N TRP A 234 15.80 -9.39 4.11
CA TRP A 234 16.70 -9.07 5.23
C TRP A 234 18.16 -9.18 4.83
N ARG A 235 18.55 -10.28 4.20
CA ARG A 235 19.95 -10.53 3.82
C ARG A 235 20.49 -9.48 2.82
N CYS A 236 19.66 -9.03 1.90
CA CYS A 236 20.05 -7.99 0.94
C CYS A 236 20.23 -6.61 1.59
N ASN A 237 19.50 -6.33 2.66
CA ASN A 237 19.49 -5.01 3.26
C ASN A 237 20.33 -4.88 4.52
N LEU A 238 20.66 -5.99 5.19
CA LEU A 238 21.27 -6.00 6.51
C LEU A 238 22.32 -7.11 6.65
N PRO A 239 23.40 -6.86 7.43
CA PRO A 239 24.48 -7.83 7.61
C PRO A 239 24.07 -9.11 8.37
N TYR A 240 22.93 -9.08 9.04
CA TYR A 240 22.38 -10.23 9.78
C TYR A 240 20.87 -10.31 9.58
N SER A 241 20.40 -11.54 9.51
CA SER A 241 18.97 -11.84 9.38
C SER A 241 18.49 -12.44 10.71
N PRO A 242 17.46 -11.88 11.34
CA PRO A 242 16.89 -12.46 12.54
C PRO A 242 16.19 -13.78 12.19
N PHE A 243 16.85 -14.90 12.48
CA PHE A 243 16.29 -16.24 12.23
C PHE A 243 14.90 -16.44 12.87
N MET A 244 14.65 -15.76 13.99
CA MET A 244 13.36 -15.79 14.70
C MET A 244 12.18 -15.22 13.90
N ILE A 245 12.38 -14.35 12.90
CA ILE A 245 11.28 -13.77 12.10
C ILE A 245 10.45 -14.86 11.43
N ARG A 246 11.08 -15.93 11.00
CA ARG A 246 10.44 -17.10 10.35
C ARG A 246 9.34 -17.73 11.21
N PHE A 247 9.52 -17.70 12.52
CA PHE A 247 8.62 -18.32 13.48
C PHE A 247 7.63 -17.34 14.13
N VAL A 248 8.03 -16.10 14.34
CA VAL A 248 7.22 -15.12 15.09
C VAL A 248 6.16 -14.43 14.20
N LYS A 249 6.48 -14.20 12.91
CA LYS A 249 5.58 -13.49 11.97
C LYS A 249 4.18 -14.11 11.82
N PRO A 250 4.00 -15.44 11.76
CA PRO A 250 2.66 -16.05 11.73
C PRO A 250 1.82 -15.76 12.97
N PHE A 251 2.44 -15.79 14.16
CA PHE A 251 1.73 -15.61 15.42
C PHE A 251 1.31 -14.15 15.67
N ALA A 252 2.06 -13.18 15.17
CA ALA A 252 1.74 -11.76 15.32
C ALA A 252 0.39 -11.37 14.66
N LYS A 253 -0.11 -12.19 13.72
CA LYS A 253 -1.38 -11.95 13.01
C LYS A 253 -2.61 -12.46 13.75
N ILE A 254 -2.46 -13.36 14.74
CA ILE A 254 -3.57 -14.03 15.43
C ILE A 254 -4.47 -13.00 16.15
N PHE A 255 -3.88 -12.06 16.85
CA PHE A 255 -4.63 -11.03 17.60
C PHE A 255 -5.51 -10.14 16.73
N GLN A 256 -5.20 -10.01 15.44
CA GLN A 256 -6.00 -9.21 14.49
C GLN A 256 -7.38 -9.80 14.21
N PHE A 257 -7.57 -11.10 14.42
CA PHE A 257 -8.87 -11.77 14.23
C PHE A 257 -9.83 -11.54 15.40
N PHE A 258 -9.29 -11.23 16.58
CA PHE A 258 -10.08 -10.96 17.79
C PHE A 258 -10.36 -9.48 17.99
N SER A 259 -9.59 -8.61 17.34
CA SER A 259 -9.81 -7.16 17.39
C SER A 259 -11.00 -6.76 16.54
N ARG A 260 -11.84 -5.85 17.06
CA ARG A 260 -12.96 -5.25 16.32
C ARG A 260 -12.77 -3.73 16.28
N PRO A 261 -13.00 -3.08 15.12
CA PRO A 261 -12.92 -1.63 15.03
C PRO A 261 -14.10 -0.99 15.77
N LYS A 262 -13.84 0.19 16.35
CA LYS A 262 -14.86 1.08 16.93
C LYS A 262 -15.11 2.23 15.98
N GLN A 263 -16.23 2.97 16.16
CA GLN A 263 -16.57 4.13 15.33
C GLN A 263 -15.42 5.16 15.25
N LYS A 264 -14.74 5.41 16.37
CA LYS A 264 -13.59 6.33 16.44
C LYS A 264 -12.37 5.91 15.59
N ASP A 265 -12.29 4.64 15.18
CA ASP A 265 -11.18 4.12 14.37
C ASP A 265 -11.37 4.44 12.88
N TYR A 266 -12.57 4.86 12.48
CA TYR A 266 -12.86 5.36 11.13
C TYR A 266 -12.63 6.88 11.02
N LEU A 267 -12.46 7.36 9.81
CA LEU A 267 -12.50 8.79 9.49
C LEU A 267 -13.98 9.24 9.50
N ASN A 268 -14.26 10.32 10.19
CA ASN A 268 -15.59 10.94 10.23
C ASN A 268 -15.69 12.00 9.16
#